data_610848cf4ba76558960359260bd3a7f7
#
_entry.id   610848cf4ba76558960359260bd3a7f7
#
_cell.length_a   1.000
_cell.length_b   1.000
_cell.length_c   1.000
_cell.angle_alpha   90.00
_cell.angle_beta   90.00
_cell.angle_gamma   90.00
#
_symmetry.space_group_name_H-M   'P 1'
#
loop_
_entity.id
_entity.type
_entity.pdbx_description
1 polymer ?
#
loop_
_entity_poly.entity_id
_entity_poly.type
_entity_poly.pdbx_seq_one_letter_code
_entity_poly.pdbx_strand_id
1 'polypeptide(L)'
;KKEKAKDLDFGDVIYIMGLKIIVFYDFIMINNPDGKVTIKEGVFQETPEDKFNPFDNNEEDEEIEEMQREYFYRSPRFKRDIEEAKFKIDNPPERETGEKMPAALTIGPSVTMGLASMTTTGFTISNAITSGNIQSYMPSIVMSGSMLLGTLLWPMVTKVYEKGARKKQEKYRQEKYIKYLGDVEQEIEKEQEKQRQILKENFVTIDECEDRILKTKRTLWEREIGQNDFLKLRIGIGNKPLDAEISYPEKRFSLKEDNLQDKMYEFCEKPKILENVPITVSLYDDYISGVIGDCKKVKEFAKGLIFQLAALYSYDEVKMIFL
;
A
#
# COMPACT_ATOMS: atom_id res chain seq x y z
N LYS A 1 -0.89 -50.74 5.54
CA LYS A 1 -0.65 -51.86 6.50
C LYS A 1 -2.01 -52.32 6.95
N LYS A 2 -2.32 -53.62 6.77
CA LYS A 2 -3.50 -54.24 7.39
C LYS A 2 -3.13 -54.51 8.85
N GLU A 3 -3.71 -53.73 9.75
CA GLU A 3 -3.64 -54.03 11.18
C GLU A 3 -4.53 -55.27 11.44
N LYS A 4 -3.99 -56.24 12.17
CA LYS A 4 -4.69 -57.47 12.45
C LYS A 4 -5.65 -57.37 13.65
N ALA A 5 -5.41 -56.41 14.51
CA ALA A 5 -6.25 -56.06 15.66
C ALA A 5 -5.87 -54.63 16.13
N LYS A 6 -6.82 -53.89 16.63
CA LYS A 6 -6.67 -52.61 17.28
C LYS A 6 -7.53 -52.61 18.54
N ASP A 7 -6.97 -52.20 19.64
CA ASP A 7 -7.74 -51.94 20.85
C ASP A 7 -8.66 -50.75 20.61
N LEU A 8 -9.85 -50.78 21.15
CA LEU A 8 -10.87 -49.74 20.98
C LEU A 8 -10.90 -48.86 22.22
N ASP A 9 -10.86 -47.60 22.03
CA ASP A 9 -10.94 -46.59 23.09
C ASP A 9 -12.31 -45.89 23.09
N PHE A 10 -12.60 -45.23 24.19
CA PHE A 10 -13.80 -44.42 24.31
C PHE A 10 -13.89 -43.37 23.18
N GLY A 11 -15.06 -43.30 22.53
CA GLY A 11 -15.31 -42.38 21.43
C GLY A 11 -14.90 -42.90 20.05
N ASP A 12 -14.29 -44.11 19.96
CA ASP A 12 -13.99 -44.72 18.67
C ASP A 12 -15.27 -45.05 17.90
N VAL A 13 -15.28 -44.70 16.61
CA VAL A 13 -16.42 -44.93 15.71
C VAL A 13 -15.99 -45.90 14.62
N ILE A 14 -16.71 -47.01 14.51
CA ILE A 14 -16.44 -48.05 13.53
C ILE A 14 -17.57 -48.10 12.51
N TYR A 15 -17.22 -48.06 11.24
CA TYR A 15 -18.17 -48.22 10.15
C TYR A 15 -17.96 -49.56 9.45
N ILE A 16 -18.94 -50.45 9.51
CA ILE A 16 -18.88 -51.76 8.86
C ILE A 16 -20.21 -52.02 8.11
N MET A 17 -20.16 -52.14 6.80
CA MET A 17 -21.31 -52.56 5.97
C MET A 17 -22.59 -51.75 6.20
N GLY A 18 -22.47 -50.45 6.51
CA GLY A 18 -23.61 -49.58 6.79
C GLY A 18 -24.00 -49.52 8.27
N LEU A 19 -23.35 -50.30 9.12
CA LEU A 19 -23.46 -50.14 10.57
C LEU A 19 -22.52 -49.04 11.05
N LYS A 20 -22.99 -48.23 11.97
CA LYS A 20 -22.16 -47.32 12.75
C LYS A 20 -22.13 -47.84 14.18
N ILE A 21 -20.93 -48.18 14.67
CA ILE A 21 -20.73 -48.67 16.04
C ILE A 21 -19.92 -47.58 16.77
N ILE A 22 -20.40 -47.14 17.91
CA ILE A 22 -19.73 -46.17 18.77
C ILE A 22 -19.36 -46.84 20.08
N VAL A 23 -18.13 -46.71 20.50
CA VAL A 23 -17.60 -47.35 21.71
C VAL A 23 -17.71 -46.35 22.89
N PHE A 24 -18.38 -46.78 23.95
CA PHE A 24 -18.47 -46.08 25.23
C PHE A 24 -17.71 -46.87 26.30
N TYR A 25 -17.59 -46.34 27.52
CA TYR A 25 -16.83 -47.00 28.59
C TYR A 25 -17.49 -48.34 29.03
N ASP A 26 -18.80 -48.39 29.11
CA ASP A 26 -19.53 -49.53 29.68
C ASP A 26 -20.40 -50.25 28.65
N PHE A 27 -20.57 -49.70 27.48
CA PHE A 27 -21.43 -50.26 26.43
C PHE A 27 -20.96 -49.81 25.03
N ILE A 28 -21.48 -50.48 24.01
CA ILE A 28 -21.32 -50.09 22.62
C ILE A 28 -22.68 -49.80 22.04
N MET A 29 -22.75 -48.73 21.26
CA MET A 29 -23.96 -48.36 20.56
C MET A 29 -23.86 -48.78 19.10
N ILE A 30 -24.87 -49.46 18.59
CA ILE A 30 -24.93 -49.94 17.22
C ILE A 30 -26.10 -49.29 16.52
N ASN A 31 -25.83 -48.44 15.54
CA ASN A 31 -26.86 -47.85 14.69
C ASN A 31 -26.95 -48.69 13.38
N ASN A 32 -28.11 -49.27 13.16
CA ASN A 32 -28.44 -50.08 11.98
C ASN A 32 -29.72 -49.56 11.31
N PRO A 33 -29.67 -48.35 10.70
CA PRO A 33 -30.85 -47.61 10.23
C PRO A 33 -31.68 -48.38 9.19
N ASP A 34 -31.04 -49.24 8.43
CA ASP A 34 -31.67 -49.95 7.32
C ASP A 34 -32.11 -51.40 7.69
N GLY A 35 -31.81 -51.87 8.89
CA GLY A 35 -32.08 -53.23 9.31
C GLY A 35 -31.40 -54.31 8.44
N LYS A 36 -30.40 -53.93 7.66
CA LYS A 36 -29.75 -54.81 6.67
C LYS A 36 -28.79 -55.82 7.30
N VAL A 37 -28.39 -55.59 8.53
CA VAL A 37 -27.45 -56.43 9.24
C VAL A 37 -28.17 -57.08 10.43
N THR A 38 -28.20 -58.39 10.47
CA THR A 38 -28.78 -59.15 11.59
C THR A 38 -27.65 -59.54 12.53
N ILE A 39 -27.76 -59.16 13.79
CA ILE A 39 -26.81 -59.49 14.84
C ILE A 39 -27.32 -60.81 15.45
N LYS A 40 -26.43 -61.83 15.59
CA LYS A 40 -26.79 -63.12 16.15
C LYS A 40 -27.14 -62.99 17.64
N GLU A 41 -28.25 -63.51 18.04
CA GLU A 41 -28.71 -63.53 19.45
C GLU A 41 -27.61 -64.06 20.39
N GLY A 42 -27.43 -63.38 21.53
CA GLY A 42 -26.49 -63.78 22.58
C GLY A 42 -25.05 -63.29 22.37
N VAL A 43 -24.77 -62.52 21.31
CA VAL A 43 -23.47 -61.92 21.11
C VAL A 43 -23.29 -60.60 21.97
N PHE A 44 -24.37 -59.89 22.14
CA PHE A 44 -24.45 -58.72 23.02
C PHE A 44 -25.59 -58.91 24.03
N GLN A 45 -25.40 -58.38 25.22
CA GLN A 45 -26.45 -58.29 26.22
C GLN A 45 -27.04 -56.87 26.10
N GLU A 46 -28.37 -56.83 25.94
CA GLU A 46 -29.09 -55.56 25.87
C GLU A 46 -28.94 -54.77 27.17
N THR A 47 -28.58 -53.55 27.08
CA THR A 47 -28.48 -52.61 28.22
C THR A 47 -29.90 -52.11 28.53
N PRO A 48 -30.36 -52.08 29.80
CA PRO A 48 -31.68 -51.52 30.14
C PRO A 48 -31.84 -50.11 29.64
N GLU A 49 -33.02 -49.77 29.18
CA GLU A 49 -33.40 -48.51 28.55
C GLU A 49 -33.12 -47.23 29.37
N ASP A 50 -32.92 -47.39 30.69
CA ASP A 50 -32.64 -46.27 31.61
C ASP A 50 -31.22 -45.67 31.48
N LYS A 51 -30.34 -46.22 30.64
CA LYS A 51 -29.02 -45.66 30.35
C LYS A 51 -29.05 -44.94 29.03
N PHE A 52 -29.04 -43.61 29.14
CA PHE A 52 -28.82 -42.59 28.13
C PHE A 52 -28.90 -43.15 26.69
N ASN A 53 -30.06 -43.02 26.08
CA ASN A 53 -30.24 -43.20 24.64
C ASN A 53 -30.08 -41.85 23.94
N PRO A 54 -28.92 -41.55 23.32
CA PRO A 54 -28.74 -40.30 22.57
C PRO A 54 -29.60 -40.25 21.30
N PHE A 55 -30.38 -41.28 21.03
CA PHE A 55 -31.34 -41.36 19.93
C PHE A 55 -32.77 -41.53 20.43
N ASP A 56 -33.03 -41.40 21.73
CA ASP A 56 -34.38 -41.31 22.25
C ASP A 56 -34.91 -39.89 21.94
N ASN A 57 -35.19 -39.74 20.66
CA ASN A 57 -35.93 -38.62 20.14
C ASN A 57 -37.38 -38.84 20.58
N ASN A 58 -37.74 -38.32 21.71
CA ASN A 58 -39.11 -37.90 21.89
C ASN A 58 -39.39 -36.91 20.77
N GLU A 59 -40.09 -37.31 19.73
CA GLU A 59 -40.44 -36.45 18.59
C GLU A 59 -41.06 -35.12 19.07
N GLU A 60 -41.74 -35.16 20.24
CA GLU A 60 -42.27 -33.95 20.91
C GLU A 60 -41.16 -33.00 21.47
N ASP A 61 -40.03 -33.56 21.98
CA ASP A 61 -38.92 -32.74 22.48
C ASP A 61 -38.07 -32.21 21.31
N GLU A 62 -37.95 -32.94 20.20
CA GLU A 62 -37.30 -32.44 18.98
C GLU A 62 -38.10 -31.35 18.32
N GLU A 63 -39.44 -31.46 18.21
CA GLU A 63 -40.26 -30.36 17.68
C GLU A 63 -40.17 -29.11 18.56
N ILE A 64 -40.14 -29.27 19.90
CA ILE A 64 -40.00 -28.14 20.84
C ILE A 64 -38.59 -27.57 20.81
N GLU A 65 -37.57 -28.42 20.74
CA GLU A 65 -36.16 -27.94 20.57
C GLU A 65 -35.94 -27.34 19.19
N GLU A 66 -36.50 -27.88 18.09
CA GLU A 66 -36.41 -27.25 16.78
C GLU A 66 -37.13 -25.89 16.72
N MET A 67 -38.28 -25.73 17.37
CA MET A 67 -38.97 -24.43 17.49
C MET A 67 -38.19 -23.42 18.33
N GLN A 68 -37.29 -23.87 19.22
CA GLN A 68 -36.47 -23.01 20.06
C GLN A 68 -35.06 -22.76 19.48
N ARG A 69 -34.66 -23.52 18.45
CA ARG A 69 -33.36 -23.31 17.80
C ARG A 69 -33.39 -22.06 16.95
N GLU A 70 -32.75 -21.00 17.43
CA GLU A 70 -32.44 -19.86 16.59
C GLU A 70 -31.33 -20.23 15.60
N TYR A 71 -31.71 -20.42 14.34
CA TYR A 71 -30.73 -20.65 13.27
C TYR A 71 -29.98 -19.37 12.98
N PHE A 72 -28.65 -19.38 13.14
CA PHE A 72 -27.80 -18.28 12.78
C PHE A 72 -27.33 -18.44 11.33
N TYR A 73 -27.75 -17.52 10.46
CA TYR A 73 -27.29 -17.46 9.08
C TYR A 73 -26.20 -16.39 8.97
N ARG A 74 -24.94 -16.81 8.80
CA ARG A 74 -23.83 -15.91 8.56
C ARG A 74 -23.99 -15.20 7.24
N SER A 75 -23.61 -13.92 7.17
CA SER A 75 -23.58 -13.16 5.91
C SER A 75 -22.32 -13.51 5.12
N PRO A 76 -22.40 -13.54 3.79
CA PRO A 76 -21.20 -13.58 2.97
C PRO A 76 -20.30 -12.39 3.31
N ARG A 77 -19.00 -12.65 3.45
CA ARG A 77 -18.04 -11.61 3.78
C ARG A 77 -17.77 -10.72 2.55
N PHE A 78 -17.90 -9.43 2.73
CA PHE A 78 -17.40 -8.46 1.79
C PHE A 78 -15.99 -8.03 2.20
N LYS A 79 -14.99 -8.64 1.58
CA LYS A 79 -13.57 -8.31 1.80
C LYS A 79 -13.09 -7.38 0.69
N ARG A 80 -12.43 -6.30 1.08
CA ARG A 80 -11.72 -5.42 0.15
C ARG A 80 -10.24 -5.84 0.14
N ASP A 81 -9.74 -6.18 -1.03
CA ASP A 81 -8.33 -6.47 -1.21
C ASP A 81 -7.55 -5.19 -1.51
N ILE A 82 -6.29 -5.16 -1.06
CA ILE A 82 -5.37 -4.08 -1.39
C ILE A 82 -4.75 -4.44 -2.74
N GLU A 83 -4.97 -3.57 -3.71
CA GLU A 83 -4.31 -3.64 -5.00
C GLU A 83 -3.01 -2.85 -4.93
N GLU A 84 -1.93 -3.39 -5.49
CA GLU A 84 -0.65 -2.71 -5.59
C GLU A 84 -0.80 -1.44 -6.42
N ALA A 85 -0.64 -0.29 -5.78
CA ALA A 85 -0.70 1.00 -6.47
C ALA A 85 0.60 1.26 -7.23
N LYS A 86 0.50 1.84 -8.44
CA LYS A 86 1.66 2.16 -9.27
C LYS A 86 1.78 3.66 -9.47
N PHE A 87 2.88 4.22 -9.00
CA PHE A 87 3.21 5.63 -9.16
C PHE A 87 4.43 5.76 -10.07
N LYS A 88 4.28 6.56 -11.13
CA LYS A 88 5.40 6.88 -12.02
C LYS A 88 5.80 8.32 -11.83
N ILE A 89 7.07 8.54 -11.50
CA ILE A 89 7.63 9.86 -11.31
C ILE A 89 8.55 10.17 -12.49
N ASP A 90 8.28 11.27 -13.16
CA ASP A 90 9.03 11.68 -14.32
C ASP A 90 10.23 12.57 -13.92
N ASN A 91 11.28 12.54 -14.74
CA ASN A 91 12.43 13.42 -14.58
C ASN A 91 12.02 14.89 -14.59
N PRO A 92 12.71 15.75 -13.82
CA PRO A 92 12.55 17.18 -13.96
C PRO A 92 12.88 17.60 -15.41
N PRO A 93 12.15 18.57 -15.97
CA PRO A 93 12.45 19.09 -17.30
C PRO A 93 13.90 19.54 -17.37
N GLU A 94 14.55 19.29 -18.49
CA GLU A 94 15.95 19.68 -18.66
C GLU A 94 16.13 21.17 -18.46
N ARG A 95 17.23 21.55 -17.82
CA ARG A 95 17.62 22.93 -17.67
C ARG A 95 18.04 23.45 -19.03
N GLU A 96 17.35 24.47 -19.54
CA GLU A 96 17.80 25.16 -20.75
C GLU A 96 19.16 25.84 -20.49
N THR A 97 20.19 25.06 -20.67
CA THR A 97 21.53 25.57 -20.81
C THR A 97 21.69 25.93 -22.28
N GLY A 98 21.19 27.07 -22.68
CA GLY A 98 21.61 27.61 -23.97
C GLY A 98 23.14 27.56 -24.01
N GLU A 99 23.68 26.88 -25.02
CA GLU A 99 25.11 26.91 -25.24
C GLU A 99 25.60 28.34 -25.12
N LYS A 100 26.48 28.56 -24.19
CA LYS A 100 27.10 29.88 -24.05
C LYS A 100 27.92 30.05 -25.30
N MET A 101 27.33 30.65 -26.36
CA MET A 101 28.18 31.13 -27.46
C MET A 101 29.34 31.89 -26.86
N PRO A 102 30.57 31.55 -27.22
CA PRO A 102 31.74 32.30 -26.73
C PRO A 102 31.50 33.80 -26.85
N ALA A 103 31.80 34.53 -25.78
CA ALA A 103 31.53 35.97 -25.75
C ALA A 103 32.14 36.69 -26.95
N ALA A 104 33.22 36.15 -27.51
CA ALA A 104 33.86 36.63 -28.72
C ALA A 104 32.93 36.58 -29.95
N LEU A 105 32.16 35.50 -30.13
CA LEU A 105 31.22 35.36 -31.24
C LEU A 105 29.97 36.22 -31.10
N THR A 106 29.54 36.47 -29.86
CA THR A 106 28.36 37.32 -29.60
C THR A 106 28.67 38.80 -29.67
N ILE A 107 29.89 39.21 -29.24
CA ILE A 107 30.32 40.61 -29.16
C ILE A 107 31.17 40.97 -30.39
N GLY A 108 31.82 40.03 -31.04
CA GLY A 108 32.72 40.22 -32.17
C GLY A 108 32.13 41.15 -33.26
N PRO A 109 30.95 40.85 -33.80
CA PRO A 109 30.32 41.70 -34.83
C PRO A 109 30.04 43.12 -34.32
N SER A 110 29.64 43.25 -33.06
CA SER A 110 29.41 44.60 -32.46
C SER A 110 30.73 45.38 -32.26
N VAL A 111 31.80 44.70 -31.91
CA VAL A 111 33.12 45.32 -31.74
C VAL A 111 33.70 45.74 -33.10
N THR A 112 33.57 44.93 -34.13
CA THR A 112 34.06 45.25 -35.49
C THR A 112 33.26 46.42 -36.07
N MET A 113 31.93 46.44 -35.91
CA MET A 113 31.10 47.56 -36.35
C MET A 113 31.39 48.83 -35.52
N GLY A 114 31.62 48.70 -34.22
CA GLY A 114 32.00 49.78 -33.33
C GLY A 114 33.35 50.41 -33.74
N LEU A 115 34.36 49.60 -34.06
CA LEU A 115 35.64 50.06 -34.55
C LEU A 115 35.53 50.77 -35.92
N ALA A 116 34.74 50.19 -36.84
CA ALA A 116 34.48 50.83 -38.13
C ALA A 116 33.75 52.19 -37.95
N SER A 117 32.79 52.28 -37.01
CA SER A 117 32.09 53.52 -36.69
C SER A 117 33.03 54.56 -36.02
N MET A 118 33.95 54.11 -35.16
CA MET A 118 34.96 54.98 -34.56
C MET A 118 35.91 55.59 -35.59
N THR A 119 36.38 54.79 -36.55
CA THR A 119 37.26 55.28 -37.62
C THR A 119 36.54 56.27 -38.51
N THR A 120 35.31 55.99 -38.92
CA THR A 120 34.50 56.89 -39.73
C THR A 120 34.19 58.22 -39.01
N THR A 121 33.82 58.09 -37.69
CA THR A 121 33.58 59.28 -36.86
C THR A 121 34.83 60.13 -36.70
N GLY A 122 35.95 59.50 -36.42
CA GLY A 122 37.26 60.18 -36.30
C GLY A 122 37.64 60.90 -37.58
N PHE A 123 37.46 60.23 -38.71
CA PHE A 123 37.75 60.85 -40.04
C PHE A 123 36.81 61.95 -40.36
N THR A 124 35.52 61.88 -40.03
CA THR A 124 34.52 62.93 -40.24
C THR A 124 34.78 64.16 -39.35
N ILE A 125 35.16 63.96 -38.09
CA ILE A 125 35.53 65.01 -37.16
C ILE A 125 36.85 65.73 -37.65
N SER A 126 37.83 64.97 -38.03
CA SER A 126 39.09 65.51 -38.57
C SER A 126 38.82 66.38 -39.81
N ASN A 127 38.04 65.94 -40.77
CA ASN A 127 37.67 66.72 -41.95
C ASN A 127 36.83 67.95 -41.61
N ALA A 128 35.90 67.86 -40.60
CA ALA A 128 35.13 69.00 -40.16
C ALA A 128 35.97 70.09 -39.53
N ILE A 129 36.99 69.71 -38.77
CA ILE A 129 37.96 70.61 -38.18
C ILE A 129 38.86 71.30 -39.26
N THR A 130 39.38 70.47 -40.21
CA THR A 130 40.28 70.96 -41.26
C THR A 130 39.57 71.88 -42.24
N SER A 131 38.30 71.62 -42.58
CA SER A 131 37.51 72.43 -43.52
C SER A 131 36.86 73.68 -42.88
N GLY A 132 36.88 73.82 -41.55
CA GLY A 132 36.27 74.92 -40.80
C GLY A 132 34.76 74.98 -40.83
N ASN A 133 34.07 73.98 -41.48
CA ASN A 133 32.62 74.00 -41.71
C ASN A 133 31.95 72.82 -40.98
N ILE A 134 31.91 72.91 -39.65
CA ILE A 134 31.37 71.89 -38.77
C ILE A 134 29.87 71.58 -39.09
N GLN A 135 29.14 72.60 -39.54
CA GLN A 135 27.70 72.49 -39.73
C GLN A 135 27.32 71.55 -40.87
N SER A 136 28.14 71.42 -41.90
CA SER A 136 27.95 70.50 -43.02
C SER A 136 28.21 69.03 -42.66
N TYR A 137 29.00 68.76 -41.61
CA TYR A 137 29.35 67.41 -41.14
C TYR A 137 28.50 66.91 -39.94
N MET A 138 27.65 67.77 -39.35
CA MET A 138 26.81 67.46 -38.19
C MET A 138 25.90 66.24 -38.42
N PRO A 139 25.21 66.06 -39.55
CA PRO A 139 24.41 64.87 -39.78
C PRO A 139 25.21 63.55 -39.73
N SER A 140 26.41 63.57 -40.28
CA SER A 140 27.32 62.41 -40.31
C SER A 140 27.89 62.09 -38.94
N ILE A 141 28.19 63.09 -38.12
CA ILE A 141 28.66 62.94 -36.74
C ILE A 141 27.58 62.38 -35.86
N VAL A 142 26.33 62.86 -35.97
CA VAL A 142 25.19 62.37 -35.22
C VAL A 142 24.88 60.93 -35.63
N MET A 143 24.91 60.64 -36.92
CA MET A 143 24.67 59.24 -37.42
C MET A 143 25.75 58.30 -36.93
N SER A 144 27.01 58.60 -37.00
CA SER A 144 28.11 57.79 -36.54
C SER A 144 28.12 57.61 -35.03
N GLY A 145 27.83 58.68 -34.27
CA GLY A 145 27.70 58.67 -32.81
C GLY A 145 26.52 57.78 -32.34
N SER A 146 25.35 57.88 -32.99
CA SER A 146 24.20 56.96 -32.67
C SER A 146 24.49 55.52 -32.99
N MET A 147 25.23 55.24 -34.07
CA MET A 147 25.64 53.90 -34.43
C MET A 147 26.62 53.29 -33.41
N LEU A 148 27.59 54.08 -32.93
CA LEU A 148 28.49 53.70 -31.84
C LEU A 148 27.74 53.38 -30.56
N LEU A 149 26.82 54.24 -30.14
CA LEU A 149 26.00 54.00 -28.95
C LEU A 149 25.16 52.72 -29.09
N GLY A 150 24.54 52.53 -30.26
CA GLY A 150 23.75 51.33 -30.54
C GLY A 150 24.57 50.03 -30.48
N THR A 151 25.73 50.03 -31.09
CA THR A 151 26.61 48.83 -31.13
C THR A 151 27.21 48.47 -29.76
N LEU A 152 27.45 49.44 -28.89
CA LEU A 152 27.99 49.24 -27.54
C LEU A 152 26.90 48.91 -26.49
N LEU A 153 25.79 49.64 -26.53
CA LEU A 153 24.75 49.50 -25.51
C LEU A 153 23.86 48.30 -25.74
N TRP A 154 23.52 47.98 -27.01
CA TRP A 154 22.60 46.92 -27.32
C TRP A 154 23.03 45.54 -26.81
N PRO A 155 24.26 45.08 -26.97
CA PRO A 155 24.71 43.81 -26.41
C PRO A 155 24.69 43.74 -24.88
N MET A 156 24.90 44.90 -24.20
CA MET A 156 24.78 44.95 -22.74
C MET A 156 23.32 44.76 -22.28
N VAL A 157 22.40 45.49 -22.92
CA VAL A 157 20.96 45.37 -22.63
C VAL A 157 20.47 43.97 -22.89
N THR A 158 20.87 43.37 -24.03
CA THR A 158 20.48 41.99 -24.37
C THR A 158 20.98 40.99 -23.34
N LYS A 159 22.23 41.08 -22.88
CA LYS A 159 22.79 40.20 -21.84
C LYS A 159 22.06 40.33 -20.50
N VAL A 160 21.73 41.55 -20.09
CA VAL A 160 20.97 41.79 -18.85
C VAL A 160 19.56 41.16 -18.97
N TYR A 161 18.90 41.40 -20.09
CA TYR A 161 17.57 40.83 -20.37
C TYR A 161 17.60 39.30 -20.41
N GLU A 162 18.53 38.68 -21.12
CA GLU A 162 18.68 37.20 -21.18
C GLU A 162 18.96 36.63 -19.79
N LYS A 163 19.83 37.24 -19.00
CA LYS A 163 20.10 36.79 -17.64
C LYS A 163 18.85 36.85 -16.75
N GLY A 164 18.04 37.91 -16.91
CA GLY A 164 16.76 38.04 -16.22
C GLY A 164 15.74 36.98 -16.66
N ALA A 165 15.61 36.79 -17.98
CA ALA A 165 14.72 35.80 -18.56
C ALA A 165 15.08 34.38 -18.13
N ARG A 166 16.37 34.00 -18.17
CA ARG A 166 16.87 32.71 -17.70
C ARG A 166 16.58 32.46 -16.22
N LYS A 167 16.78 33.47 -15.36
CA LYS A 167 16.45 33.37 -13.93
C LYS A 167 14.95 33.13 -13.72
N LYS A 168 14.10 33.87 -14.44
CA LYS A 168 12.65 33.70 -14.36
C LYS A 168 12.20 32.35 -14.82
N GLN A 169 12.76 31.83 -15.91
CA GLN A 169 12.43 30.51 -16.46
C GLN A 169 12.88 29.40 -15.52
N GLU A 170 14.09 29.48 -14.93
CA GLU A 170 14.58 28.51 -13.96
C GLU A 170 13.69 28.49 -12.71
N LYS A 171 13.30 29.68 -12.21
CA LYS A 171 12.37 29.76 -11.08
C LYS A 171 11.02 29.11 -11.41
N TYR A 172 10.48 29.39 -12.59
CA TYR A 172 9.24 28.76 -13.06
C TYR A 172 9.36 27.24 -13.20
N ARG A 173 10.49 26.73 -13.74
CA ARG A 173 10.79 25.30 -13.82
C ARG A 173 10.77 24.66 -12.44
N GLN A 174 11.45 25.28 -11.47
CA GLN A 174 11.51 24.79 -10.08
C GLN A 174 10.14 24.80 -9.42
N GLU A 175 9.39 25.88 -9.52
CA GLU A 175 8.05 25.99 -8.94
C GLU A 175 7.10 24.94 -9.52
N LYS A 176 7.13 24.75 -10.83
CA LYS A 176 6.28 23.75 -11.51
C LYS A 176 6.62 22.33 -11.13
N TYR A 177 7.91 21.99 -11.05
CA TYR A 177 8.30 20.64 -10.71
C TYR A 177 8.08 20.32 -9.22
N ILE A 178 8.33 21.26 -8.32
CA ILE A 178 8.02 21.11 -6.90
C ILE A 178 6.50 20.92 -6.71
N LYS A 179 5.68 21.69 -7.45
CA LYS A 179 4.24 21.50 -7.42
C LYS A 179 3.85 20.10 -7.91
N TYR A 180 4.43 19.62 -9.00
CA TYR A 180 4.20 18.27 -9.51
C TYR A 180 4.54 17.19 -8.46
N LEU A 181 5.68 17.30 -7.79
CA LEU A 181 6.03 16.38 -6.70
C LEU A 181 5.03 16.45 -5.54
N GLY A 182 4.54 17.65 -5.22
CA GLY A 182 3.50 17.83 -4.20
C GLY A 182 2.15 17.22 -4.61
N ASP A 183 1.77 17.30 -5.88
CA ASP A 183 0.57 16.68 -6.40
C ASP A 183 0.68 15.14 -6.32
N VAL A 184 1.84 14.56 -6.66
CA VAL A 184 2.13 13.13 -6.51
C VAL A 184 2.13 12.70 -5.03
N GLU A 185 2.68 13.53 -4.14
CA GLU A 185 2.65 13.27 -2.68
C GLU A 185 1.21 13.15 -2.17
N GLN A 186 0.32 14.04 -2.60
CA GLN A 186 -1.10 13.98 -2.25
C GLN A 186 -1.80 12.72 -2.79
N GLU A 187 -1.42 12.25 -3.97
CA GLU A 187 -1.94 10.99 -4.51
C GLU A 187 -1.48 9.78 -3.67
N ILE A 188 -0.22 9.77 -3.28
CA ILE A 188 0.34 8.75 -2.39
C ILE A 188 -0.37 8.79 -1.02
N GLU A 189 -0.61 9.97 -0.45
CA GLU A 189 -1.33 10.12 0.83
C GLU A 189 -2.77 9.60 0.74
N LYS A 190 -3.47 9.84 -0.37
CA LYS A 190 -4.81 9.30 -0.59
C LYS A 190 -4.81 7.78 -0.65
N GLU A 191 -3.82 7.19 -1.32
CA GLU A 191 -3.70 5.74 -1.38
C GLU A 191 -3.30 5.14 -0.01
N GLN A 192 -2.44 5.82 0.74
CA GLN A 192 -2.12 5.44 2.13
C GLN A 192 -3.39 5.41 3.00
N GLU A 193 -4.24 6.44 2.91
CA GLU A 193 -5.48 6.47 3.68
C GLU A 193 -6.46 5.37 3.25
N LYS A 194 -6.58 5.14 1.94
CA LYS A 194 -7.41 4.05 1.40
C LYS A 194 -6.95 2.68 1.91
N GLN A 195 -5.66 2.37 1.83
CA GLN A 195 -5.10 1.11 2.32
C GLN A 195 -5.23 0.98 3.84
N ARG A 196 -5.06 2.09 4.59
CA ARG A 196 -5.27 2.13 6.04
C ARG A 196 -6.72 1.76 6.39
N GLN A 197 -7.70 2.30 5.67
CA GLN A 197 -9.12 1.99 5.87
C GLN A 197 -9.41 0.52 5.57
N ILE A 198 -8.91 0.00 4.44
CA ILE A 198 -9.07 -1.40 4.06
C ILE A 198 -8.50 -2.34 5.14
N LEU A 199 -7.30 -2.03 5.66
CA LEU A 199 -6.70 -2.83 6.72
C LEU A 199 -7.53 -2.80 8.01
N LYS A 200 -8.07 -1.64 8.40
CA LYS A 200 -8.94 -1.52 9.57
C LYS A 200 -10.26 -2.25 9.42
N GLU A 201 -10.85 -2.22 8.23
CA GLU A 201 -12.08 -2.95 7.90
C GLU A 201 -11.84 -4.47 7.93
N ASN A 202 -10.74 -4.93 7.34
CA ASN A 202 -10.42 -6.35 7.28
C ASN A 202 -9.98 -6.94 8.62
N PHE A 203 -9.32 -6.15 9.48
CA PHE A 203 -8.79 -6.61 10.76
C PHE A 203 -9.37 -5.78 11.91
N VAL A 204 -10.57 -6.16 12.30
CA VAL A 204 -11.36 -5.49 13.34
C VAL A 204 -10.70 -5.53 14.73
N THR A 205 -11.15 -4.67 15.62
CA THR A 205 -10.68 -4.62 17.01
C THR A 205 -11.24 -5.78 17.84
N ILE A 206 -10.66 -6.02 19.01
CA ILE A 206 -11.19 -7.01 19.96
C ILE A 206 -12.57 -6.59 20.46
N ASP A 207 -12.78 -5.29 20.71
CA ASP A 207 -14.07 -4.76 21.11
C ASP A 207 -15.17 -5.00 20.06
N GLU A 208 -14.83 -4.87 18.79
CA GLU A 208 -15.76 -5.23 17.69
C GLU A 208 -16.01 -6.73 17.62
N CYS A 209 -15.03 -7.58 17.92
CA CYS A 209 -15.21 -9.02 18.03
C CYS A 209 -16.15 -9.37 19.19
N GLU A 210 -15.98 -8.74 20.33
CA GLU A 210 -16.87 -8.89 21.49
C GLU A 210 -18.31 -8.46 21.15
N ASP A 211 -18.46 -7.32 20.51
CA ASP A 211 -19.76 -6.81 20.04
C ASP A 211 -20.44 -7.76 19.04
N ARG A 212 -19.69 -8.41 18.17
CA ARG A 212 -20.21 -9.40 17.20
C ARG A 212 -20.77 -10.62 17.92
N ILE A 213 -20.07 -11.09 18.95
CA ILE A 213 -20.51 -12.24 19.76
C ILE A 213 -21.74 -11.86 20.61
N LEU A 214 -21.66 -10.78 21.40
CA LEU A 214 -22.71 -10.40 22.34
C LEU A 214 -24.02 -10.01 21.66
N LYS A 215 -23.94 -9.35 20.50
CA LYS A 215 -25.10 -8.86 19.75
C LYS A 215 -25.50 -9.80 18.61
N THR A 216 -24.87 -10.93 18.48
CA THR A 216 -25.09 -11.93 17.41
C THR A 216 -25.19 -11.25 16.03
N LYS A 217 -24.21 -10.37 15.74
CA LYS A 217 -24.20 -9.62 14.48
C LYS A 217 -24.07 -10.56 13.29
N ARG A 218 -24.66 -10.22 12.15
CA ARG A 218 -24.56 -11.00 10.90
C ARG A 218 -23.15 -11.21 10.41
N THR A 219 -22.17 -10.40 10.86
CA THR A 219 -20.74 -10.52 10.57
C THR A 219 -20.00 -11.48 11.51
N LEU A 220 -20.73 -12.15 12.42
CA LEU A 220 -20.19 -13.25 13.20
C LEU A 220 -19.84 -14.41 12.26
N TRP A 221 -18.69 -15.04 12.47
CA TRP A 221 -18.18 -16.17 11.66
C TRP A 221 -18.08 -15.89 10.16
N GLU A 222 -17.75 -14.65 9.79
CA GLU A 222 -17.70 -14.24 8.39
C GLU A 222 -16.50 -14.79 7.59
N ARG A 223 -15.46 -15.31 8.27
CA ARG A 223 -14.27 -15.85 7.61
C ARG A 223 -14.39 -17.33 7.36
N GLU A 224 -13.91 -17.76 6.19
CA GLU A 224 -14.02 -19.14 5.69
C GLU A 224 -12.66 -19.74 5.34
N ILE A 225 -12.58 -21.07 5.39
CA ILE A 225 -11.45 -21.81 4.85
C ILE A 225 -11.33 -21.52 3.35
N GLY A 226 -10.10 -21.23 2.88
CA GLY A 226 -9.83 -20.89 1.48
C GLY A 226 -9.70 -19.39 1.21
N GLN A 227 -10.02 -18.52 2.17
CA GLN A 227 -9.71 -17.10 2.07
C GLN A 227 -8.22 -16.86 2.36
N ASN A 228 -7.60 -15.90 1.65
CA ASN A 228 -6.16 -15.59 1.77
C ASN A 228 -5.74 -15.08 3.16
N ASP A 229 -6.69 -14.73 4.00
CA ASP A 229 -6.48 -14.29 5.37
C ASP A 229 -7.07 -15.24 6.41
N PHE A 230 -7.27 -16.51 6.01
CA PHE A 230 -7.65 -17.57 6.94
C PHE A 230 -6.62 -17.68 8.08
N LEU A 231 -7.10 -17.73 9.32
CA LEU A 231 -6.28 -17.71 10.55
C LEU A 231 -5.28 -16.57 10.68
N LYS A 232 -5.48 -15.48 9.92
CA LYS A 232 -4.70 -14.26 10.08
C LYS A 232 -5.35 -13.36 11.12
N LEU A 233 -4.72 -13.24 12.30
CA LEU A 233 -5.25 -12.54 13.45
C LEU A 233 -4.52 -11.23 13.71
N ARG A 234 -5.25 -10.22 14.20
CA ARG A 234 -4.69 -8.95 14.61
C ARG A 234 -4.01 -9.09 15.97
N ILE A 235 -2.74 -8.69 16.04
CA ILE A 235 -1.94 -8.72 17.28
C ILE A 235 -1.76 -7.34 17.92
N GLY A 236 -2.01 -6.27 17.16
CA GLY A 236 -1.82 -4.92 17.66
C GLY A 236 -1.97 -3.86 16.59
N ILE A 237 -1.42 -2.68 16.89
CA ILE A 237 -1.33 -1.54 15.98
C ILE A 237 0.15 -1.23 15.79
N GLY A 238 0.55 -0.90 14.57
CA GLY A 238 1.92 -0.55 14.24
C GLY A 238 2.02 0.09 12.87
N ASN A 239 3.22 0.05 12.32
CA ASN A 239 3.53 0.63 11.03
C ASN A 239 3.81 -0.46 10.02
N LYS A 240 3.34 -0.28 8.80
CA LYS A 240 3.54 -1.21 7.68
C LYS A 240 3.98 -0.41 6.44
N PRO A 241 4.85 -0.93 5.58
CA PRO A 241 5.12 -0.28 4.30
C PRO A 241 3.85 -0.18 3.46
N LEU A 242 3.74 0.91 2.68
CA LEU A 242 2.69 1.08 1.69
C LEU A 242 2.85 0.00 0.61
N ASP A 243 1.76 -0.61 0.20
CA ASP A 243 1.71 -1.57 -0.90
C ASP A 243 1.62 -0.80 -2.23
N ALA A 244 2.76 -0.32 -2.70
CA ALA A 244 2.85 0.48 -3.91
C ALA A 244 4.22 0.36 -4.57
N GLU A 245 4.22 0.27 -5.89
CA GLU A 245 5.41 0.35 -6.72
C GLU A 245 5.64 1.80 -7.15
N ILE A 246 6.76 2.40 -6.71
CA ILE A 246 7.16 3.74 -7.10
C ILE A 246 8.28 3.61 -8.14
N SER A 247 7.95 3.82 -9.40
CA SER A 247 8.91 3.80 -10.50
C SER A 247 9.43 5.19 -10.79
N TYR A 248 10.74 5.35 -10.80
CA TYR A 248 11.42 6.59 -11.14
C TYR A 248 12.69 6.32 -11.95
N PRO A 249 13.15 7.28 -12.74
CA PRO A 249 14.31 7.11 -13.59
C PRO A 249 15.60 6.86 -12.77
N GLU A 250 16.43 5.95 -13.24
CA GLU A 250 17.72 5.66 -12.62
C GLU A 250 18.65 6.88 -12.65
N LYS A 251 19.48 7.02 -11.63
CA LYS A 251 20.48 8.07 -11.52
C LYS A 251 21.54 7.88 -12.60
N ARG A 252 21.50 8.72 -13.65
CA ARG A 252 22.50 8.72 -14.70
C ARG A 252 23.62 9.69 -14.36
N PHE A 253 24.84 9.34 -14.80
CA PHE A 253 25.97 10.25 -14.70
C PHE A 253 25.67 11.53 -15.51
N SER A 254 25.69 12.66 -14.84
CA SER A 254 25.51 13.98 -15.46
C SER A 254 26.63 14.89 -15.02
N LEU A 255 27.20 15.62 -15.99
CA LEU A 255 28.21 16.66 -15.73
C LEU A 255 27.60 17.92 -15.09
N LYS A 256 26.28 18.00 -15.06
CA LYS A 256 25.55 19.16 -14.54
C LYS A 256 24.75 18.73 -13.31
N GLU A 257 25.07 19.31 -12.18
CA GLU A 257 24.27 19.16 -10.97
C GLU A 257 22.91 19.84 -11.14
N ASP A 258 21.83 19.10 -10.89
CA ASP A 258 20.49 19.63 -10.89
C ASP A 258 19.81 19.34 -9.55
N ASN A 259 19.66 20.35 -8.73
CA ASN A 259 19.02 20.26 -7.41
C ASN A 259 17.59 19.67 -7.45
N LEU A 260 16.91 19.71 -8.60
CA LEU A 260 15.57 19.11 -8.73
C LEU A 260 15.65 17.59 -8.88
N GLN A 261 16.68 17.06 -9.52
CA GLN A 261 16.93 15.62 -9.56
C GLN A 261 17.23 15.07 -8.16
N ASP A 262 18.07 15.76 -7.40
CA ASP A 262 18.37 15.34 -6.03
C ASP A 262 17.12 15.32 -5.15
N LYS A 263 16.26 16.34 -5.26
CA LYS A 263 14.96 16.36 -4.56
C LYS A 263 14.03 15.23 -4.99
N MET A 264 14.02 14.89 -6.28
CA MET A 264 13.24 13.75 -6.79
C MET A 264 13.71 12.44 -6.16
N TYR A 265 15.03 12.19 -6.15
CA TYR A 265 15.58 10.98 -5.52
C TYR A 265 15.31 10.94 -4.03
N GLU A 266 15.53 12.03 -3.31
CA GLU A 266 15.20 12.13 -1.88
C GLU A 266 13.70 11.81 -1.62
N PHE A 267 12.81 12.33 -2.44
CA PHE A 267 11.39 12.06 -2.37
C PHE A 267 11.07 10.57 -2.65
N CYS A 268 11.69 9.98 -3.67
CA CYS A 268 11.44 8.59 -4.07
C CYS A 268 12.02 7.57 -3.07
N GLU A 269 13.22 7.83 -2.56
CA GLU A 269 13.92 6.92 -1.65
C GLU A 269 13.33 6.95 -0.23
N LYS A 270 12.61 8.01 0.13
CA LYS A 270 11.95 8.11 1.43
C LYS A 270 10.88 7.01 1.56
N PRO A 271 10.99 6.12 2.57
CA PRO A 271 10.03 5.03 2.73
C PRO A 271 8.62 5.58 2.99
N LYS A 272 7.65 5.06 2.24
CA LYS A 272 6.24 5.41 2.42
C LYS A 272 5.63 4.39 3.39
N ILE A 273 5.23 4.85 4.55
CA ILE A 273 4.80 4.00 5.67
C ILE A 273 3.34 4.31 6.01
N LEU A 274 2.56 3.26 6.17
CA LEU A 274 1.22 3.31 6.76
C LEU A 274 1.37 3.31 8.28
N GLU A 275 0.99 4.39 8.92
CA GLU A 275 1.02 4.50 10.38
C GLU A 275 -0.33 4.09 10.99
N ASN A 276 -0.28 3.55 12.21
CA ASN A 276 -1.47 3.19 12.99
C ASN A 276 -2.39 2.18 12.27
N VAL A 277 -1.80 1.18 11.63
CA VAL A 277 -2.52 0.09 10.96
C VAL A 277 -2.49 -1.20 11.79
N PRO A 278 -3.48 -2.09 11.61
CA PRO A 278 -3.48 -3.40 12.24
C PRO A 278 -2.25 -4.22 11.80
N ILE A 279 -1.52 -4.73 12.77
CA ILE A 279 -0.46 -5.73 12.55
C ILE A 279 -1.04 -7.10 12.81
N THR A 280 -0.76 -8.04 11.93
CA THR A 280 -1.34 -9.38 11.95
C THR A 280 -0.28 -10.45 12.00
N VAL A 281 -0.65 -11.61 12.57
CA VAL A 281 0.10 -12.86 12.50
C VAL A 281 -0.77 -13.91 11.83
N SER A 282 -0.16 -14.77 11.03
CA SER A 282 -0.83 -15.89 10.39
C SER A 282 -0.60 -17.16 11.19
N LEU A 283 -1.62 -17.71 11.82
CA LEU A 283 -1.50 -19.01 12.49
C LEU A 283 -1.50 -20.16 11.49
N TYR A 284 -1.85 -19.91 10.25
CA TYR A 284 -1.81 -20.89 9.17
C TYR A 284 -0.42 -21.05 8.55
N ASP A 285 0.28 -19.93 8.34
CA ASP A 285 1.62 -19.94 7.75
C ASP A 285 2.69 -20.21 8.81
N ASP A 286 2.48 -19.69 10.04
CA ASP A 286 3.37 -19.84 11.18
C ASP A 286 2.90 -21.00 12.06
N TYR A 287 3.34 -22.20 11.75
CA TYR A 287 2.91 -23.45 12.46
C TYR A 287 3.14 -23.41 13.98
N ILE A 288 4.13 -22.70 14.45
CA ILE A 288 4.45 -22.54 15.88
C ILE A 288 4.80 -21.09 16.15
N SER A 289 4.04 -20.46 17.02
CA SER A 289 4.29 -19.09 17.45
C SER A 289 4.49 -19.03 18.96
N GLY A 290 5.52 -18.33 19.41
CA GLY A 290 5.82 -18.14 20.83
C GLY A 290 5.57 -16.71 21.28
N VAL A 291 4.89 -16.55 22.42
CA VAL A 291 4.67 -15.24 23.06
C VAL A 291 5.42 -15.18 24.37
N ILE A 292 6.35 -14.24 24.48
CA ILE A 292 7.20 -14.06 25.68
C ILE A 292 6.84 -12.73 26.35
N GLY A 293 6.56 -12.76 27.64
CA GLY A 293 6.24 -11.56 28.40
C GLY A 293 5.77 -11.84 29.82
N ASP A 294 5.29 -10.82 30.50
CA ASP A 294 4.63 -10.95 31.81
C ASP A 294 3.39 -11.86 31.71
N CYS A 295 3.26 -12.79 32.64
CA CYS A 295 2.19 -13.78 32.65
C CYS A 295 0.79 -13.19 32.54
N LYS A 296 0.52 -12.04 33.19
CA LYS A 296 -0.77 -11.36 33.10
C LYS A 296 -1.03 -10.82 31.69
N LYS A 297 -0.04 -10.15 31.10
CA LYS A 297 -0.12 -9.58 29.75
C LYS A 297 -0.24 -10.66 28.69
N VAL A 298 0.51 -11.78 28.84
CA VAL A 298 0.41 -12.93 27.92
C VAL A 298 -0.99 -13.55 27.97
N LYS A 299 -1.59 -13.69 29.16
CA LYS A 299 -2.96 -14.19 29.30
C LYS A 299 -4.00 -13.23 28.69
N GLU A 300 -3.85 -11.93 28.86
CA GLU A 300 -4.73 -10.93 28.21
C GLU A 300 -4.60 -10.98 26.69
N PHE A 301 -3.38 -11.07 26.18
CA PHE A 301 -3.11 -11.23 24.77
C PHE A 301 -3.73 -12.52 24.21
N ALA A 302 -3.54 -13.66 24.89
CA ALA A 302 -4.14 -14.93 24.50
C ALA A 302 -5.68 -14.88 24.49
N LYS A 303 -6.31 -14.23 25.50
CA LYS A 303 -7.77 -13.99 25.49
C LYS A 303 -8.18 -13.23 24.25
N GLY A 304 -7.45 -12.16 23.87
CA GLY A 304 -7.76 -11.39 22.69
C GLY A 304 -7.69 -12.21 21.39
N LEU A 305 -6.77 -13.15 21.28
CA LEU A 305 -6.71 -14.08 20.15
C LEU A 305 -7.89 -15.06 20.14
N ILE A 306 -8.26 -15.60 21.32
CA ILE A 306 -9.41 -16.49 21.46
C ILE A 306 -10.71 -15.78 21.06
N PHE A 307 -10.92 -14.54 21.53
CA PHE A 307 -12.08 -13.75 21.12
C PHE A 307 -12.15 -13.54 19.60
N GLN A 308 -11.00 -13.23 18.97
CA GLN A 308 -10.96 -13.10 17.52
C GLN A 308 -11.30 -14.42 16.81
N LEU A 309 -10.76 -15.55 17.27
CA LEU A 309 -11.06 -16.86 16.69
C LEU A 309 -12.55 -17.18 16.84
N ALA A 310 -13.12 -16.99 18.02
CA ALA A 310 -14.53 -17.25 18.28
C ALA A 310 -15.49 -16.33 17.50
N ALA A 311 -15.09 -15.08 17.23
CA ALA A 311 -15.92 -14.11 16.51
C ALA A 311 -15.82 -14.23 14.99
N LEU A 312 -14.65 -14.66 14.47
CA LEU A 312 -14.37 -14.63 13.03
C LEU A 312 -14.57 -15.96 12.34
N TYR A 313 -14.46 -17.07 13.08
CA TYR A 313 -14.54 -18.43 12.53
C TYR A 313 -15.60 -19.26 13.23
N SER A 314 -16.30 -20.12 12.48
CA SER A 314 -17.26 -21.03 13.05
C SER A 314 -16.57 -22.23 13.72
N TYR A 315 -17.28 -22.86 14.64
CA TYR A 315 -16.81 -24.07 15.33
C TYR A 315 -16.63 -25.28 14.38
N ASP A 316 -17.24 -25.25 13.20
CA ASP A 316 -17.06 -26.27 12.18
C ASP A 316 -15.70 -26.14 11.46
N GLU A 317 -15.20 -24.92 11.34
CA GLU A 317 -13.98 -24.60 10.59
C GLU A 317 -12.75 -24.59 11.49
N VAL A 318 -12.88 -24.12 12.73
CA VAL A 318 -11.74 -23.98 13.67
C VAL A 318 -12.08 -24.59 15.02
N LYS A 319 -11.21 -25.49 15.49
CA LYS A 319 -11.28 -26.08 16.83
C LYS A 319 -10.08 -25.64 17.64
N MET A 320 -10.31 -25.25 18.88
CA MET A 320 -9.27 -24.82 19.81
C MET A 320 -9.06 -25.88 20.89
N ILE A 321 -7.81 -26.26 21.12
CA ILE A 321 -7.41 -27.19 22.18
C ILE A 321 -6.53 -26.41 23.16
N PHE A 322 -6.89 -26.44 24.42
CA PHE A 322 -6.12 -25.84 25.52
C PHE A 322 -5.44 -26.96 26.30
N LEU A 323 -4.12 -26.88 26.44
CA LEU A 323 -3.29 -27.85 27.16
C LEU A 323 -2.82 -27.28 28.50
#